data_2d84134d21bb7578c44759f3f5b6548a
#
_entry.id   2d84134d21bb7578c44759f3f5b6548a
#
_cell.length_a   1.000
_cell.length_b   1.000
_cell.length_c   1.000
_cell.angle_alpha   90.00
_cell.angle_beta   90.00
_cell.angle_gamma   90.00
#
_symmetry.space_group_name_H-M   'P 1'
#
loop_
_entity.id
_entity.type
_entity.pdbx_description
1 polymer ?
#
loop_
_entity_poly.entity_id
_entity_poly.type
_entity_poly.pdbx_seq_one_letter_code
_entity_poly.pdbx_strand_id
1 'polypeptide(L)'
;MTEPYFRPPLTVPMQQKPYFVGIAGGSGSGKTSLIRALKRVMPEGSICVVSQDDYYHPIERQVSDANGKVNFDLPGAIDLDAMARDLESLASGEPIYKKEYTFNNNAKEAQWFELKPAPVIVTEGLFVLDHVPTRDMFDLKVFVEASEETQLQRRLLRDAAERGYGPDDVHYQWENHVLPAYRQYLLPHRHLCDLHVVNEYQYDKAVAVLRDHLLRTVTLPQALLQSL
;
A
#
# COMPACT_ATOMS: atom_id res chain seq x y z
N MET A 1 -34.74 34.97 -4.10
CA MET A 1 -33.44 34.30 -4.33
C MET A 1 -33.44 33.12 -3.40
N THR A 2 -33.71 31.94 -3.93
CA THR A 2 -33.75 30.66 -3.19
C THR A 2 -32.38 30.05 -3.26
N GLU A 3 -31.70 29.86 -2.10
CA GLU A 3 -30.45 29.15 -2.00
C GLU A 3 -30.57 27.72 -2.52
N PRO A 4 -29.56 27.20 -3.26
CA PRO A 4 -29.54 25.81 -3.71
C PRO A 4 -29.37 24.89 -2.49
N TYR A 5 -30.36 24.06 -2.22
CA TYR A 5 -30.30 22.97 -1.25
C TYR A 5 -29.18 22.00 -1.67
N PHE A 6 -28.05 22.08 -0.97
CA PHE A 6 -26.96 21.09 -1.07
C PHE A 6 -27.44 19.83 -0.34
N ARG A 7 -27.93 18.84 -1.10
CA ARG A 7 -28.11 17.48 -0.56
C ARG A 7 -26.74 16.85 -0.44
N PRO A 8 -26.29 16.47 0.77
CA PRO A 8 -25.10 15.64 0.88
C PRO A 8 -25.33 14.33 0.11
N PRO A 9 -24.30 13.77 -0.54
CA PRO A 9 -24.42 12.48 -1.21
C PRO A 9 -24.90 11.44 -0.20
N LEU A 10 -25.93 10.69 -0.59
CA LEU A 10 -26.47 9.57 0.18
C LEU A 10 -25.30 8.58 0.40
N THR A 11 -24.76 8.55 1.59
CA THR A 11 -23.88 7.46 2.04
C THR A 11 -24.79 6.23 2.15
N VAL A 12 -24.70 5.35 1.16
CA VAL A 12 -25.34 4.03 1.24
C VAL A 12 -24.63 3.30 2.37
N PRO A 13 -25.32 2.91 3.47
CA PRO A 13 -24.67 2.16 4.53
C PRO A 13 -24.08 0.89 3.92
N MET A 14 -22.78 0.64 4.12
CA MET A 14 -22.20 -0.63 3.72
C MET A 14 -22.85 -1.72 4.55
N GLN A 15 -23.64 -2.57 3.91
CA GLN A 15 -24.36 -3.67 4.58
C GLN A 15 -23.44 -4.77 5.11
N GLN A 16 -22.17 -4.75 4.75
CA GLN A 16 -21.16 -5.74 5.19
C GLN A 16 -19.83 -5.07 5.48
N LYS A 17 -19.10 -5.62 6.45
CA LYS A 17 -17.71 -5.24 6.75
C LYS A 17 -16.85 -5.42 5.47
N PRO A 18 -15.99 -4.46 5.12
CA PRO A 18 -15.05 -4.62 4.02
C PRO A 18 -14.15 -5.85 4.21
N TYR A 19 -13.74 -6.46 3.11
CA TYR A 19 -12.72 -7.49 3.10
C TYR A 19 -11.35 -6.85 3.01
N PHE A 20 -10.50 -7.10 4.01
CA PHE A 20 -9.19 -6.48 4.11
C PHE A 20 -8.10 -7.38 3.53
N VAL A 21 -7.31 -6.82 2.62
CA VAL A 21 -6.15 -7.49 2.02
C VAL A 21 -4.88 -6.74 2.40
N GLY A 22 -3.98 -7.38 3.13
CA GLY A 22 -2.65 -6.87 3.43
C GLY A 22 -1.63 -7.37 2.40
N ILE A 23 -0.94 -6.45 1.70
CA ILE A 23 0.10 -6.80 0.71
C ILE A 23 1.45 -6.29 1.19
N ALA A 24 2.27 -7.21 1.69
CA ALA A 24 3.64 -6.95 2.13
C ALA A 24 4.66 -7.37 1.07
N GLY A 25 5.87 -6.86 1.19
CA GLY A 25 6.99 -7.25 0.35
C GLY A 25 8.06 -6.17 0.27
N GLY A 26 9.26 -6.53 -0.13
CA GLY A 26 10.40 -5.62 -0.22
C GLY A 26 10.20 -4.46 -1.16
N SER A 27 11.02 -3.43 -1.00
CA SER A 27 11.08 -2.32 -1.95
C SER A 27 11.55 -2.83 -3.32
N GLY A 28 10.81 -2.53 -4.39
CA GLY A 28 11.09 -3.08 -5.72
C GLY A 28 10.51 -4.49 -5.98
N SER A 29 9.83 -5.13 -5.02
CA SER A 29 9.18 -6.43 -5.24
C SER A 29 8.01 -6.39 -6.22
N GLY A 30 7.41 -5.20 -6.44
CA GLY A 30 6.32 -4.99 -7.40
C GLY A 30 4.92 -5.02 -6.82
N LYS A 31 4.74 -4.77 -5.52
CA LYS A 31 3.44 -4.62 -4.85
C LYS A 31 2.49 -3.69 -5.61
N THR A 32 2.94 -2.48 -5.88
CA THR A 32 2.13 -1.45 -6.59
C THR A 32 1.72 -1.90 -7.98
N SER A 33 2.59 -2.62 -8.70
CA SER A 33 2.27 -3.16 -10.04
C SER A 33 1.20 -4.24 -9.95
N LEU A 34 1.30 -5.16 -8.97
CA LEU A 34 0.30 -6.19 -8.71
C LEU A 34 -1.07 -5.57 -8.40
N ILE A 35 -1.10 -4.55 -7.53
CA ILE A 35 -2.33 -3.84 -7.15
C ILE A 35 -2.95 -3.11 -8.34
N ARG A 36 -2.14 -2.43 -9.15
CA ARG A 36 -2.63 -1.77 -10.38
C ARG A 36 -3.24 -2.78 -11.36
N ALA A 37 -2.61 -3.94 -11.52
CA ALA A 37 -3.15 -5.00 -12.37
C ALA A 37 -4.46 -5.59 -11.80
N LEU A 38 -4.53 -5.81 -10.48
CA LEU A 38 -5.74 -6.26 -9.81
C LEU A 38 -6.90 -5.25 -9.99
N LYS A 39 -6.64 -3.95 -9.77
CA LYS A 39 -7.66 -2.90 -9.99
C LYS A 39 -8.22 -2.86 -11.41
N ARG A 40 -7.41 -3.21 -12.42
CA ARG A 40 -7.86 -3.21 -13.83
C ARG A 40 -8.83 -4.36 -14.15
N VAL A 41 -8.79 -5.44 -13.38
CA VAL A 41 -9.61 -6.65 -13.63
C VAL A 41 -10.74 -6.80 -12.62
N MET A 42 -10.85 -5.90 -11.65
CA MET A 42 -11.94 -5.82 -10.68
C MET A 42 -12.92 -4.73 -11.10
N PRO A 43 -14.20 -4.81 -10.72
CA PRO A 43 -15.19 -3.76 -10.98
C PRO A 43 -14.73 -2.42 -10.42
N GLU A 44 -14.97 -1.35 -11.17
CA GLU A 44 -14.62 0.01 -10.75
C GLU A 44 -15.31 0.34 -9.40
N GLY A 45 -14.55 0.97 -8.49
CA GLY A 45 -15.06 1.30 -7.14
C GLY A 45 -15.12 0.13 -6.16
N SER A 46 -14.79 -1.10 -6.56
CA SER A 46 -14.79 -2.26 -5.66
C SER A 46 -13.57 -2.34 -4.74
N ILE A 47 -12.49 -1.62 -5.07
CA ILE A 47 -11.22 -1.64 -4.31
C ILE A 47 -10.84 -0.22 -3.88
N CYS A 48 -10.66 -0.02 -2.56
CA CYS A 48 -9.93 1.09 -1.97
C CYS A 48 -8.49 0.64 -1.68
N VAL A 49 -7.50 1.45 -2.06
CA VAL A 49 -6.08 1.16 -1.78
C VAL A 49 -5.55 2.17 -0.78
N VAL A 50 -5.01 1.66 0.32
CA VAL A 50 -4.32 2.44 1.36
C VAL A 50 -2.84 2.11 1.27
N SER A 51 -2.02 3.07 0.83
CA SER A 51 -0.57 2.91 0.78
C SER A 51 0.06 3.31 2.11
N GLN A 52 0.94 2.47 2.63
CA GLN A 52 1.75 2.80 3.81
C GLN A 52 2.68 3.99 3.56
N ASP A 53 3.06 4.21 2.31
CA ASP A 53 3.93 5.31 1.92
C ASP A 53 3.34 6.70 2.26
N ASP A 54 2.00 6.82 2.38
CA ASP A 54 1.34 8.07 2.78
C ASP A 54 1.36 8.33 4.29
N TYR A 55 2.01 7.47 5.06
CA TYR A 55 2.12 7.56 6.53
C TYR A 55 3.56 7.80 7.02
N TYR A 56 4.51 8.06 6.12
CA TYR A 56 5.84 8.44 6.57
C TYR A 56 5.81 9.71 7.42
N HIS A 57 6.54 9.67 8.53
CA HIS A 57 6.77 10.90 9.32
C HIS A 57 7.54 11.94 8.49
N PRO A 58 7.34 13.24 8.75
CA PRO A 58 8.15 14.30 8.15
C PRO A 58 9.64 14.04 8.32
N ILE A 59 10.46 14.54 7.37
CA ILE A 59 11.90 14.24 7.33
C ILE A 59 12.62 14.64 8.61
N GLU A 60 12.14 15.70 9.29
CA GLU A 60 12.71 16.22 10.55
C GLU A 60 12.56 15.22 11.71
N ARG A 61 11.68 14.23 11.56
CA ARG A 61 11.43 13.17 12.55
C ARG A 61 12.07 11.84 12.16
N GLN A 62 12.68 11.77 10.98
CA GLN A 62 13.34 10.56 10.51
C GLN A 62 14.70 10.36 11.17
N VAL A 63 15.09 9.10 11.34
CA VAL A 63 16.39 8.71 11.92
C VAL A 63 17.44 8.70 10.81
N SER A 64 18.60 9.28 11.10
CA SER A 64 19.77 9.17 10.23
C SER A 64 20.73 8.07 10.72
N ASP A 65 21.41 7.43 9.79
CA ASP A 65 22.46 6.47 10.08
C ASP A 65 23.75 7.17 10.55
N ALA A 66 24.81 6.38 10.84
CA ALA A 66 26.09 6.87 11.30
C ALA A 66 26.80 7.79 10.29
N ASN A 67 26.42 7.74 9.01
CA ASN A 67 26.95 8.59 7.94
C ASN A 67 26.07 9.82 7.66
N GLY A 68 25.04 10.06 8.50
CA GLY A 68 24.11 11.18 8.37
C GLY A 68 23.08 11.00 7.24
N LYS A 69 22.93 9.80 6.67
CA LYS A 69 21.93 9.50 5.66
C LYS A 69 20.62 9.10 6.35
N VAL A 70 19.52 9.71 5.95
CA VAL A 70 18.18 9.40 6.49
C VAL A 70 17.78 7.98 6.10
N ASN A 71 17.35 7.19 7.11
CA ASN A 71 16.88 5.83 6.91
C ASN A 71 15.37 5.75 6.98
N PHE A 72 14.71 5.62 5.82
CA PHE A 72 13.27 5.45 5.68
C PHE A 72 12.81 3.99 5.81
N ASP A 73 13.74 3.05 5.84
CA ASP A 73 13.46 1.61 5.84
C ASP A 73 13.41 1.04 7.28
N LEU A 74 12.80 1.79 8.20
CA LEU A 74 12.56 1.36 9.58
C LEU A 74 11.07 1.44 9.91
N PRO A 75 10.51 0.51 10.72
CA PRO A 75 9.10 0.61 11.15
C PRO A 75 8.77 1.96 11.81
N GLY A 76 9.69 2.49 12.63
CA GLY A 76 9.55 3.79 13.29
C GLY A 76 9.60 5.02 12.35
N ALA A 77 9.89 4.83 11.06
CA ALA A 77 9.81 5.89 10.06
C ALA A 77 8.36 6.24 9.67
N ILE A 78 7.40 5.39 10.05
CA ILE A 78 6.02 5.41 9.58
C ILE A 78 5.06 5.48 10.77
N ASP A 79 4.01 6.30 10.67
CA ASP A 79 2.93 6.38 11.67
C ASP A 79 1.94 5.23 11.45
N LEU A 80 2.33 4.04 11.93
CA LEU A 80 1.52 2.82 11.79
C LEU A 80 0.22 2.89 12.60
N ASP A 81 0.21 3.62 13.72
CA ASP A 81 -1.00 3.85 14.51
C ASP A 81 -2.01 4.73 13.78
N ALA A 82 -1.54 5.78 13.07
CA ALA A 82 -2.42 6.58 12.23
C ALA A 82 -3.01 5.74 11.09
N MET A 83 -2.21 4.87 10.48
CA MET A 83 -2.69 3.95 9.44
C MET A 83 -3.77 3.01 9.99
N ALA A 84 -3.59 2.45 11.19
CA ALA A 84 -4.59 1.58 11.81
C ALA A 84 -5.91 2.31 12.06
N ARG A 85 -5.86 3.54 12.62
CA ARG A 85 -7.08 4.35 12.82
C ARG A 85 -7.80 4.67 11.51
N ASP A 86 -7.06 4.98 10.45
CA ASP A 86 -7.65 5.25 9.14
C ASP A 86 -8.32 4.00 8.55
N LEU A 87 -7.73 2.81 8.75
CA LEU A 87 -8.35 1.54 8.35
C LEU A 87 -9.62 1.24 9.15
N GLU A 88 -9.65 1.55 10.45
CA GLU A 88 -10.86 1.44 11.28
C GLU A 88 -11.97 2.38 10.80
N SER A 89 -11.62 3.61 10.41
CA SER A 89 -12.58 4.56 9.81
C SER A 89 -13.18 4.01 8.52
N LEU A 90 -12.34 3.51 7.62
CA LEU A 90 -12.81 2.86 6.39
C LEU A 90 -13.66 1.61 6.66
N ALA A 91 -13.32 0.82 7.69
CA ALA A 91 -14.11 -0.33 8.13
C ALA A 91 -15.51 0.06 8.63
N SER A 92 -15.61 1.25 9.22
CA SER A 92 -16.89 1.82 9.72
C SER A 92 -17.70 2.51 8.63
N GLY A 93 -17.19 2.57 7.40
CA GLY A 93 -17.87 3.22 6.27
C GLY A 93 -17.58 4.72 6.14
N GLU A 94 -16.62 5.25 6.90
CA GLU A 94 -16.24 6.65 6.86
C GLU A 94 -15.06 6.88 5.90
N PRO A 95 -15.12 7.90 5.03
CA PRO A 95 -13.99 8.24 4.16
C PRO A 95 -12.86 8.85 4.97
N ILE A 96 -11.63 8.70 4.45
CA ILE A 96 -10.44 9.33 5.02
C ILE A 96 -9.80 10.29 4.02
N TYR A 97 -9.08 11.29 4.53
CA TYR A 97 -8.37 12.28 3.73
C TYR A 97 -6.88 12.17 4.01
N LYS A 98 -6.10 11.97 2.97
CA LYS A 98 -4.65 11.80 3.06
C LYS A 98 -3.94 12.84 2.20
N LYS A 99 -2.76 13.24 2.67
CA LYS A 99 -1.82 14.00 1.89
C LYS A 99 -0.74 13.06 1.37
N GLU A 100 -0.49 13.11 0.07
CA GLU A 100 0.54 12.32 -0.57
C GLU A 100 1.91 12.59 0.06
N TYR A 101 2.69 11.53 0.31
CA TYR A 101 4.08 11.67 0.72
C TYR A 101 4.99 11.69 -0.53
N THR A 102 5.74 12.76 -0.70
CA THR A 102 6.50 13.01 -1.94
C THR A 102 7.97 12.59 -1.86
N PHE A 103 8.39 11.90 -0.79
CA PHE A 103 9.79 11.46 -0.58
C PHE A 103 10.81 12.58 -0.76
N ASN A 104 10.49 13.79 -0.29
CA ASN A 104 11.30 15.00 -0.41
C ASN A 104 11.59 15.43 -1.86
N ASN A 105 10.79 15.00 -2.81
CA ASN A 105 10.85 15.55 -4.16
C ASN A 105 10.27 16.98 -4.15
N ASN A 106 11.13 17.97 -4.01
CA ASN A 106 10.74 19.38 -3.95
C ASN A 106 10.11 19.91 -5.26
N ALA A 107 10.23 19.15 -6.35
CA ALA A 107 9.58 19.47 -7.62
C ALA A 107 8.11 18.99 -7.68
N LYS A 108 7.68 18.17 -6.70
CA LYS A 108 6.34 17.61 -6.65
C LYS A 108 5.54 18.23 -5.51
N GLU A 109 4.44 18.91 -5.83
CA GLU A 109 3.49 19.38 -4.84
C GLU A 109 2.64 18.22 -4.33
N ALA A 110 2.65 17.99 -3.01
CA ALA A 110 1.87 16.94 -2.37
C ALA A 110 0.37 17.22 -2.46
N GLN A 111 -0.37 16.33 -3.11
CA GLN A 111 -1.81 16.46 -3.30
C GLN A 111 -2.57 15.86 -2.11
N TRP A 112 -3.72 16.48 -1.79
CA TRP A 112 -4.72 15.88 -0.90
C TRP A 112 -5.65 15.01 -1.73
N PHE A 113 -5.96 13.83 -1.21
CA PHE A 113 -6.91 12.92 -1.83
C PHE A 113 -7.84 12.27 -0.79
N GLU A 114 -9.02 11.92 -1.25
CA GLU A 114 -10.03 11.22 -0.46
C GLU A 114 -9.97 9.73 -0.79
N LEU A 115 -9.93 8.89 0.24
CA LEU A 115 -10.13 7.45 0.12
C LEU A 115 -11.52 7.10 0.66
N LYS A 116 -12.34 6.53 -0.21
CA LYS A 116 -13.71 6.12 0.13
C LYS A 116 -13.75 4.65 0.50
N PRO A 117 -14.59 4.27 1.47
CA PRO A 117 -14.85 2.88 1.76
C PRO A 117 -15.26 2.11 0.50
N ALA A 118 -14.77 0.88 0.38
CA ALA A 118 -15.07 -0.02 -0.74
C ALA A 118 -15.24 -1.45 -0.21
N PRO A 119 -15.92 -2.34 -0.95
CA PRO A 119 -16.07 -3.74 -0.55
C PRO A 119 -14.75 -4.46 -0.25
N VAL A 120 -13.66 -4.07 -0.92
CA VAL A 120 -12.30 -4.55 -0.66
C VAL A 120 -11.41 -3.38 -0.30
N ILE A 121 -10.69 -3.48 0.82
CA ILE A 121 -9.67 -2.52 1.23
C ILE A 121 -8.33 -3.22 1.11
N VAL A 122 -7.47 -2.74 0.22
CA VAL A 122 -6.11 -3.23 0.02
C VAL A 122 -5.13 -2.29 0.71
N THR A 123 -4.42 -2.80 1.70
CA THR A 123 -3.35 -2.06 2.38
C THR A 123 -2.01 -2.62 1.94
N GLU A 124 -1.10 -1.74 1.47
CA GLU A 124 0.21 -2.20 0.98
C GLU A 124 1.36 -1.42 1.63
N GLY A 125 2.47 -2.09 1.81
CA GLY A 125 3.69 -1.46 2.32
C GLY A 125 4.76 -2.45 2.76
N LEU A 126 5.83 -1.91 3.29
CA LEU A 126 6.94 -2.70 3.84
C LEU A 126 6.53 -3.37 5.17
N PHE A 127 5.97 -2.60 6.09
CA PHE A 127 5.76 -2.98 7.49
C PHE A 127 4.29 -3.23 7.86
N VAL A 128 3.40 -3.43 6.87
CA VAL A 128 1.96 -3.66 7.12
C VAL A 128 1.68 -4.89 7.96
N LEU A 129 2.63 -5.85 8.00
CA LEU A 129 2.54 -7.06 8.83
C LEU A 129 3.29 -6.97 10.16
N ASP A 130 4.17 -5.98 10.32
CA ASP A 130 4.92 -5.76 11.56
C ASP A 130 4.03 -5.19 12.68
N HIS A 131 3.10 -4.31 12.30
CA HIS A 131 2.16 -3.68 13.23
C HIS A 131 0.96 -4.59 13.52
N VAL A 132 0.91 -5.13 14.75
CA VAL A 132 -0.12 -6.10 15.15
C VAL A 132 -1.55 -5.60 14.94
N PRO A 133 -1.95 -4.38 15.37
CA PRO A 133 -3.30 -3.89 15.17
C PRO A 133 -3.72 -3.88 13.69
N THR A 134 -2.84 -3.44 12.79
CA THR A 134 -3.10 -3.45 11.34
C THR A 134 -3.15 -4.87 10.79
N ARG A 135 -2.18 -5.70 11.16
CA ARG A 135 -2.07 -7.08 10.68
C ARG A 135 -3.30 -7.91 11.00
N ASP A 136 -3.85 -7.73 12.20
CA ASP A 136 -5.00 -8.51 12.68
C ASP A 136 -6.33 -8.07 12.03
N MET A 137 -6.34 -6.96 11.30
CA MET A 137 -7.48 -6.55 10.47
C MET A 137 -7.55 -7.31 9.14
N PHE A 138 -6.45 -7.88 8.66
CA PHE A 138 -6.39 -8.50 7.33
C PHE A 138 -7.05 -9.87 7.30
N ASP A 139 -8.04 -10.01 6.41
CA ASP A 139 -8.69 -11.28 6.08
C ASP A 139 -7.82 -12.12 5.13
N LEU A 140 -6.98 -11.47 4.31
CA LEU A 140 -6.01 -12.11 3.41
C LEU A 140 -4.67 -11.39 3.48
N LYS A 141 -3.60 -12.14 3.69
CA LYS A 141 -2.23 -11.63 3.74
C LYS A 141 -1.43 -12.17 2.55
N VAL A 142 -0.86 -11.27 1.78
CA VAL A 142 -0.10 -11.58 0.57
C VAL A 142 1.31 -11.08 0.70
N PHE A 143 2.30 -11.93 0.45
CA PHE A 143 3.69 -11.53 0.37
C PHE A 143 4.15 -11.51 -1.08
N VAL A 144 4.61 -10.34 -1.56
CA VAL A 144 5.14 -10.16 -2.91
C VAL A 144 6.65 -10.17 -2.85
N GLU A 145 7.28 -11.08 -3.55
CA GLU A 145 8.73 -11.27 -3.56
C GLU A 145 9.30 -11.29 -4.98
N ALA A 146 10.53 -10.82 -5.09
CA ALA A 146 11.40 -10.96 -6.25
C ALA A 146 12.83 -11.15 -5.74
N SER A 147 13.75 -11.60 -6.60
CA SER A 147 15.17 -11.68 -6.23
C SER A 147 15.73 -10.33 -5.80
N GLU A 148 16.73 -10.33 -4.93
CA GLU A 148 17.40 -9.10 -4.48
C GLU A 148 17.94 -8.31 -5.69
N GLU A 149 18.45 -8.99 -6.70
CA GLU A 149 18.93 -8.38 -7.94
C GLU A 149 17.80 -7.65 -8.70
N THR A 150 16.68 -8.32 -8.91
CA THR A 150 15.50 -7.73 -9.57
C THR A 150 14.94 -6.54 -8.79
N GLN A 151 14.88 -6.65 -7.46
CA GLN A 151 14.44 -5.54 -6.60
C GLN A 151 15.36 -4.33 -6.73
N LEU A 152 16.68 -4.53 -6.68
CA LEU A 152 17.67 -3.45 -6.82
C LEU A 152 17.58 -2.79 -8.20
N GLN A 153 17.52 -3.56 -9.28
CA GLN A 153 17.39 -3.03 -10.64
C GLN A 153 16.13 -2.17 -10.78
N ARG A 154 14.99 -2.63 -10.27
CA ARG A 154 13.73 -1.86 -10.28
C ARG A 154 13.82 -0.58 -9.47
N ARG A 155 14.53 -0.61 -8.33
CA ARG A 155 14.78 0.61 -7.53
C ARG A 155 15.66 1.61 -8.26
N LEU A 156 16.75 1.17 -8.88
CA LEU A 156 17.64 2.05 -9.65
C LEU A 156 16.85 2.84 -10.71
N LEU A 157 15.97 2.16 -11.44
CA LEU A 157 15.14 2.79 -12.47
C LEU A 157 14.11 3.76 -11.87
N ARG A 158 13.38 3.33 -10.84
CA ARG A 158 12.32 4.12 -10.21
C ARG A 158 12.90 5.34 -9.49
N ASP A 159 13.92 5.15 -8.66
CA ASP A 159 14.43 6.19 -7.78
C ASP A 159 15.18 7.28 -8.57
N ALA A 160 15.78 6.94 -9.72
CA ALA A 160 16.30 7.91 -10.66
C ALA A 160 15.19 8.74 -11.34
N ALA A 161 14.08 8.09 -11.75
CA ALA A 161 13.01 8.75 -12.48
C ALA A 161 12.06 9.57 -11.58
N GLU A 162 11.76 9.05 -10.37
CA GLU A 162 10.67 9.58 -9.52
C GLU A 162 11.20 10.35 -8.30
N ARG A 163 12.39 10.01 -7.79
CA ARG A 163 12.91 10.52 -6.52
C ARG A 163 14.19 11.35 -6.65
N GLY A 164 14.81 11.36 -7.84
CA GLY A 164 16.02 12.13 -8.12
C GLY A 164 17.29 11.60 -7.44
N TYR A 165 17.31 10.33 -6.98
CA TYR A 165 18.51 9.71 -6.42
C TYR A 165 19.47 9.21 -7.50
N GLY A 166 20.77 9.47 -7.28
CA GLY A 166 21.82 8.88 -8.12
C GLY A 166 22.01 7.38 -7.84
N PRO A 167 22.64 6.63 -8.78
CA PRO A 167 22.90 5.19 -8.59
C PRO A 167 23.67 4.88 -7.31
N ASP A 168 24.67 5.68 -6.96
CA ASP A 168 25.50 5.49 -5.75
C ASP A 168 24.67 5.64 -4.47
N ASP A 169 23.74 6.59 -4.41
CA ASP A 169 22.84 6.76 -3.28
C ASP A 169 21.88 5.56 -3.16
N VAL A 170 21.37 5.04 -4.30
CA VAL A 170 20.48 3.87 -4.30
C VAL A 170 21.25 2.62 -3.84
N HIS A 171 22.49 2.40 -4.29
CA HIS A 171 23.31 1.29 -3.82
C HIS A 171 23.63 1.40 -2.33
N TYR A 172 23.99 2.60 -1.87
CA TYR A 172 24.23 2.84 -0.45
C TYR A 172 23.00 2.48 0.40
N GLN A 173 21.82 3.02 0.03
CA GLN A 173 20.56 2.73 0.73
C GLN A 173 20.23 1.25 0.67
N TRP A 174 20.47 0.60 -0.46
CA TRP A 174 20.22 -0.83 -0.63
C TRP A 174 20.99 -1.68 0.38
N GLU A 175 22.28 -1.45 0.48
CA GLU A 175 23.16 -2.23 1.35
C GLU A 175 22.99 -1.90 2.85
N ASN A 176 22.79 -0.62 3.17
CA ASN A 176 22.83 -0.15 4.56
C ASN A 176 21.44 0.00 5.20
N HIS A 177 20.38 0.17 4.42
CA HIS A 177 19.04 0.38 4.94
C HIS A 177 18.07 -0.74 4.49
N VAL A 178 17.90 -0.92 3.17
CA VAL A 178 16.85 -1.78 2.60
C VAL A 178 17.06 -3.26 2.92
N LEU A 179 18.22 -3.82 2.62
CA LEU A 179 18.50 -5.23 2.89
C LEU A 179 18.50 -5.58 4.38
N PRO A 180 19.13 -4.79 5.27
CA PRO A 180 19.00 -5.01 6.70
C PRO A 180 17.56 -4.99 7.19
N ALA A 181 16.79 -3.98 6.77
CA ALA A 181 15.38 -3.85 7.14
C ALA A 181 14.53 -5.01 6.61
N TYR A 182 14.74 -5.40 5.35
CA TYR A 182 14.05 -6.54 4.75
C TYR A 182 14.26 -7.83 5.55
N ARG A 183 15.51 -8.12 5.93
CA ARG A 183 15.86 -9.31 6.69
C ARG A 183 15.37 -9.28 8.14
N GLN A 184 15.36 -8.10 8.74
CA GLN A 184 14.99 -7.93 10.16
C GLN A 184 13.48 -7.81 10.36
N TYR A 185 12.76 -7.09 9.50
CA TYR A 185 11.37 -6.70 9.75
C TYR A 185 10.36 -7.32 8.75
N LEU A 186 10.79 -7.71 7.54
CA LEU A 186 9.85 -8.24 6.56
C LEU A 186 9.87 -9.77 6.49
N LEU A 187 11.05 -10.36 6.30
CA LEU A 187 11.19 -11.82 6.19
C LEU A 187 10.62 -12.60 7.38
N PRO A 188 10.75 -12.13 8.64
CA PRO A 188 10.15 -12.83 9.78
C PRO A 188 8.63 -12.96 9.69
N HIS A 189 7.96 -12.03 9.00
CA HIS A 189 6.50 -12.05 8.84
C HIS A 189 6.01 -12.79 7.58
N ARG A 190 6.92 -13.21 6.70
CA ARG A 190 6.58 -13.93 5.47
C ARG A 190 5.73 -15.18 5.73
N HIS A 191 6.03 -15.92 6.79
CA HIS A 191 5.30 -17.14 7.16
C HIS A 191 3.87 -16.91 7.67
N LEU A 192 3.50 -15.66 7.97
CA LEU A 192 2.14 -15.28 8.37
C LEU A 192 1.24 -15.03 7.15
N CYS A 193 1.79 -15.04 5.94
CA CYS A 193 1.04 -14.76 4.73
C CYS A 193 0.35 -16.02 4.19
N ASP A 194 -0.88 -15.83 3.74
CA ASP A 194 -1.71 -16.86 3.14
C ASP A 194 -1.27 -17.18 1.71
N LEU A 195 -0.73 -16.18 1.01
CA LEU A 195 -0.26 -16.30 -0.38
C LEU A 195 1.13 -15.69 -0.55
N HIS A 196 1.99 -16.37 -1.33
CA HIS A 196 3.25 -15.84 -1.81
C HIS A 196 3.20 -15.63 -3.32
N VAL A 197 3.43 -14.41 -3.75
CA VAL A 197 3.46 -14.03 -5.17
C VAL A 197 4.91 -13.78 -5.58
N VAL A 198 5.48 -14.72 -6.32
CA VAL A 198 6.80 -14.55 -6.91
C VAL A 198 6.67 -13.69 -8.16
N ASN A 199 7.16 -12.46 -8.08
CA ASN A 199 7.09 -11.47 -9.16
C ASN A 199 8.46 -11.25 -9.81
N GLU A 200 9.01 -12.32 -10.35
CA GLU A 200 10.28 -12.24 -11.09
C GLU A 200 10.05 -11.77 -12.52
N TYR A 201 9.11 -12.40 -13.22
CA TYR A 201 8.83 -12.13 -14.63
C TYR A 201 7.38 -11.76 -14.90
N GLN A 202 6.45 -12.53 -14.37
CA GLN A 202 5.01 -12.41 -14.62
C GLN A 202 4.20 -12.70 -13.37
N TYR A 203 3.14 -11.93 -13.16
CA TYR A 203 2.21 -12.12 -12.05
C TYR A 203 0.73 -12.24 -12.48
N ASP A 204 0.47 -12.38 -13.79
CA ASP A 204 -0.90 -12.41 -14.31
C ASP A 204 -1.75 -13.53 -13.71
N LYS A 205 -1.14 -14.71 -13.48
CA LYS A 205 -1.82 -15.81 -12.81
C LYS A 205 -2.17 -15.50 -11.36
N ALA A 206 -1.27 -14.81 -10.64
CA ALA A 206 -1.54 -14.37 -9.28
C ALA A 206 -2.67 -13.33 -9.23
N VAL A 207 -2.69 -12.41 -10.20
CA VAL A 207 -3.80 -11.45 -10.35
C VAL A 207 -5.12 -12.17 -10.60
N ALA A 208 -5.14 -13.16 -11.49
CA ALA A 208 -6.35 -13.96 -11.77
C ALA A 208 -6.84 -14.70 -10.52
N VAL A 209 -5.95 -15.34 -9.76
CA VAL A 209 -6.27 -16.05 -8.51
C VAL A 209 -6.84 -15.06 -7.47
N LEU A 210 -6.19 -13.92 -7.27
CA LEU A 210 -6.65 -12.89 -6.34
C LEU A 210 -8.03 -12.36 -6.74
N ARG A 211 -8.22 -12.01 -8.02
CA ARG A 211 -9.51 -11.58 -8.55
C ARG A 211 -10.62 -12.59 -8.27
N ASP A 212 -10.39 -13.86 -8.65
CA ASP A 212 -11.40 -14.91 -8.53
C ASP A 212 -11.74 -15.19 -7.07
N HIS A 213 -10.73 -15.14 -6.17
CA HIS A 213 -10.95 -15.24 -4.73
C HIS A 213 -11.82 -14.09 -4.23
N LEU A 214 -11.47 -12.84 -4.54
CA LEU A 214 -12.21 -11.66 -4.09
C LEU A 214 -13.65 -11.65 -4.62
N LEU A 215 -13.85 -11.92 -5.90
CA LEU A 215 -15.19 -11.96 -6.51
C LEU A 215 -16.10 -13.04 -5.91
N ARG A 216 -15.54 -14.13 -5.37
CA ARG A 216 -16.31 -15.20 -4.70
C ARG A 216 -16.55 -14.92 -3.22
N THR A 217 -15.64 -14.18 -2.58
CA THR A 217 -15.67 -13.95 -1.12
C THR A 217 -16.47 -12.71 -0.76
N VAL A 218 -16.40 -11.68 -1.62
CA VAL A 218 -17.00 -10.37 -1.34
C VAL A 218 -18.31 -10.22 -2.08
N THR A 219 -19.36 -9.81 -1.37
CA THR A 219 -20.63 -9.41 -2.00
C THR A 219 -20.49 -8.01 -2.58
N LEU A 220 -20.45 -7.91 -3.90
CA LEU A 220 -20.40 -6.61 -4.57
C LEU A 220 -21.78 -6.00 -4.69
N PRO A 221 -21.95 -4.67 -4.45
CA PRO A 221 -23.19 -3.95 -4.75
C PRO A 221 -23.60 -4.12 -6.22
N GLN A 222 -24.90 -4.28 -6.49
CA GLN A 222 -25.41 -4.46 -7.85
C GLN A 222 -24.95 -3.36 -8.83
N ALA A 223 -24.82 -2.12 -8.34
CA ALA A 223 -24.33 -1.00 -9.14
C ALA A 223 -22.91 -1.20 -9.69
N LEU A 224 -22.04 -1.94 -8.96
CA LEU A 224 -20.66 -2.23 -9.38
C LEU A 224 -20.57 -3.42 -10.36
N LEU A 225 -21.57 -4.30 -10.36
CA LEU A 225 -21.62 -5.47 -11.25
C LEU A 225 -21.97 -5.11 -12.71
N GLN A 226 -22.52 -3.93 -12.95
CA GLN A 226 -22.88 -3.45 -14.29
C GLN A 226 -21.67 -2.98 -15.11
N SER A 227 -20.47 -2.92 -14.49
CA SER A 227 -19.21 -2.52 -15.13
C SER A 227 -18.31 -3.71 -15.51
N LEU A 228 -18.79 -4.95 -15.32
CA LEU A 228 -18.14 -6.18 -15.81
C LEU A 228 -18.62 -6.48 -17.23
#